data_492bed8f0d7c7e8939cd17a467b82327
#
_entry.id   492bed8f0d7c7e8939cd17a467b82327
#
_cell.length_a   1.000
_cell.length_b   1.000
_cell.length_c   1.000
_cell.angle_alpha   90.00
_cell.angle_beta   90.00
_cell.angle_gamma   90.00
#
_symmetry.space_group_name_H-M   'P 1'
#
loop_
_entity.id
_entity.type
_entity.pdbx_description
1 polymer ?
#
loop_
_entity_poly.entity_id
_entity_poly.type
_entity_poly.pdbx_seq_one_letter_code
_entity_poly.pdbx_strand_id
1 'polypeptide(L)'
;MSKIIEANIKHLDEVARLFNLYRIFYEQPDDLERAHNFIKGRMEMKESIIFVSDNTDGTLSGFVQLYPSFCSVSTIPMLILYDLFVN
;
A
#
# COMPACT_ATOMS: atom_id res chain seq x y z
N MET A 1 4.15 -12.87 -15.86
CA MET A 1 2.79 -13.02 -15.28
C MET A 1 2.80 -12.48 -13.86
N SER A 2 1.82 -11.67 -13.52
CA SER A 2 1.73 -11.12 -12.17
C SER A 2 0.81 -11.96 -11.28
N LYS A 3 1.02 -11.89 -9.98
CA LYS A 3 0.16 -12.53 -9.01
C LYS A 3 -0.06 -11.60 -7.82
N ILE A 4 -1.19 -11.76 -7.17
CA ILE A 4 -1.57 -10.92 -6.04
C ILE A 4 -1.06 -11.59 -4.76
N ILE A 5 -0.27 -10.86 -4.00
CA ILE A 5 0.26 -11.33 -2.72
C ILE A 5 0.14 -10.23 -1.67
N GLU A 6 0.17 -10.62 -0.42
CA GLU A 6 0.27 -9.64 0.66
C GLU A 6 1.72 -9.13 0.73
N ALA A 7 1.88 -7.82 0.76
CA ALA A 7 3.20 -7.20 0.86
C ALA A 7 3.76 -7.31 2.27
N ASN A 8 5.08 -7.37 2.36
CA ASN A 8 5.81 -7.30 3.62
C ASN A 8 7.01 -6.39 3.45
N ILE A 9 7.86 -6.30 4.47
CA ILE A 9 8.96 -5.35 4.48
C ILE A 9 9.94 -5.53 3.31
N LYS A 10 10.01 -6.72 2.72
CA LYS A 10 10.86 -6.94 1.54
C LYS A 10 10.35 -6.19 0.31
N HIS A 11 9.07 -5.83 0.29
CA HIS A 11 8.46 -5.12 -0.83
C HIS A 11 8.46 -3.60 -0.63
N LEU A 12 9.02 -3.12 0.49
CA LEU A 12 8.90 -1.72 0.89
C LEU A 12 9.32 -0.74 -0.20
N ASP A 13 10.48 -0.95 -0.83
CA ASP A 13 10.98 0.00 -1.82
C ASP A 13 10.04 0.13 -3.02
N GLU A 14 9.53 -1.00 -3.54
CA GLU A 14 8.62 -0.99 -4.68
C GLU A 14 7.25 -0.44 -4.30
N VAL A 15 6.74 -0.78 -3.13
CA VAL A 15 5.47 -0.21 -2.66
C VAL A 15 5.61 1.30 -2.48
N ALA A 16 6.73 1.76 -1.93
CA ALA A 16 6.99 3.19 -1.77
C ALA A 16 7.05 3.91 -3.12
N ARG A 17 7.68 3.29 -4.13
CA ARG A 17 7.70 3.84 -5.47
C ARG A 17 6.30 4.00 -6.04
N LEU A 18 5.49 2.96 -5.93
CA LEU A 18 4.10 3.01 -6.40
C LEU A 18 3.27 4.02 -5.61
N PHE A 19 3.47 4.08 -4.31
CA PHE A 19 2.74 5.02 -3.46
C PHE A 19 3.10 6.47 -3.80
N ASN A 20 4.37 6.74 -4.10
CA ASN A 20 4.78 8.05 -4.56
C ASN A 20 4.11 8.43 -5.89
N LEU A 21 4.06 7.49 -6.85
CA LEU A 21 3.37 7.72 -8.12
C LEU A 21 1.87 7.97 -7.90
N TYR A 22 1.27 7.22 -7.00
CA TYR A 22 -0.13 7.39 -6.62
C TYR A 22 -0.39 8.80 -6.07
N ARG A 23 0.49 9.28 -5.18
CA ARG A 23 0.38 10.64 -4.63
C ARG A 23 0.54 11.70 -5.72
N ILE A 24 1.47 11.50 -6.64
CA ILE A 24 1.67 12.41 -7.78
C ILE A 24 0.41 12.44 -8.64
N PHE A 25 -0.23 11.30 -8.87
CA PHE A 25 -1.49 11.23 -9.60
C PHE A 25 -2.57 12.11 -8.95
N TYR A 26 -2.55 12.23 -7.63
CA TYR A 26 -3.46 13.11 -6.89
C TYR A 26 -2.85 14.49 -6.63
N GLU A 27 -1.94 14.91 -7.50
CA GLU A 27 -1.37 16.26 -7.51
C GLU A 27 -0.54 16.60 -6.27
N GLN A 28 0.02 15.59 -5.62
CA GLN A 28 0.98 15.81 -4.55
C GLN A 28 2.38 15.92 -5.13
N PRO A 29 3.30 16.65 -4.47
CA PRO A 29 4.67 16.73 -4.94
C PRO A 29 5.36 15.36 -5.00
N ASP A 30 6.26 15.21 -5.96
CA ASP A 30 7.14 14.04 -6.02
C ASP A 30 8.03 14.04 -4.78
N ASP A 31 7.90 13.04 -3.92
CA ASP A 31 8.62 12.96 -2.66
C ASP A 31 8.73 11.49 -2.24
N LEU A 32 9.69 10.80 -2.83
CA LEU A 32 9.87 9.37 -2.57
C LEU A 32 10.24 9.10 -1.11
N GLU A 33 11.04 9.98 -0.51
CA GLU A 33 11.42 9.80 0.90
C GLU A 33 10.20 9.83 1.82
N ARG A 34 9.30 10.78 1.59
CA ARG A 34 8.05 10.86 2.37
C ARG A 34 7.20 9.62 2.16
N ALA A 35 7.05 9.18 0.91
CA ALA A 35 6.27 7.99 0.59
C ALA A 35 6.88 6.75 1.25
N HIS A 36 8.20 6.60 1.17
CA HIS A 36 8.91 5.48 1.77
C HIS A 36 8.73 5.45 3.29
N ASN A 37 8.90 6.59 3.94
CA ASN A 37 8.78 6.67 5.40
C ASN A 37 7.35 6.39 5.87
N PHE A 38 6.36 6.86 5.13
CA PHE A 38 4.96 6.59 5.47
C PHE A 38 4.64 5.10 5.39
N ILE A 39 4.99 4.47 4.27
CA ILE A 39 4.71 3.03 4.08
C ILE A 39 5.50 2.19 5.08
N LYS A 40 6.77 2.55 5.32
CA LYS A 40 7.59 1.84 6.30
C LYS A 40 6.93 1.86 7.68
N GLY A 41 6.44 3.03 8.10
CA GLY A 41 5.76 3.14 9.39
C GLY A 41 4.51 2.27 9.47
N ARG A 42 3.72 2.24 8.39
CA ARG A 42 2.52 1.39 8.36
C ARG A 42 2.87 -0.08 8.46
N MET A 43 3.92 -0.51 7.77
CA MET A 43 4.35 -1.90 7.82
C MET A 43 4.92 -2.29 9.18
N GLU A 44 5.80 -1.45 9.75
CA GLU A 44 6.44 -1.73 11.02
C GLU A 44 5.44 -1.77 12.17
N MET A 45 4.47 -0.87 12.17
CA MET A 45 3.46 -0.78 13.21
C MET A 45 2.24 -1.66 12.93
N LYS A 46 2.21 -2.35 11.79
CA LYS A 46 1.09 -3.20 11.37
C LYS A 46 -0.24 -2.45 11.39
N GLU A 47 -0.20 -1.22 10.87
CA GLU A 47 -1.37 -0.34 10.88
C GLU A 47 -2.20 -0.44 9.62
N SER A 48 -1.74 -1.16 8.62
CA SER A 48 -2.50 -1.41 7.39
C SER A 48 -2.15 -2.77 6.84
N ILE A 49 -2.97 -3.23 5.89
CA ILE A 49 -2.71 -4.44 5.11
C ILE A 49 -2.55 -4.00 3.68
N ILE A 50 -1.46 -4.40 3.05
CA ILE A 50 -1.14 -4.01 1.68
C ILE A 50 -1.04 -5.26 0.82
N PHE A 51 -1.81 -5.31 -0.27
CA PHE A 51 -1.68 -6.33 -1.29
C PHE A 51 -1.06 -5.71 -2.53
N VAL A 52 -0.27 -6.48 -3.23
CA VAL A 52 0.46 -6.00 -4.41
C VAL A 52 0.31 -6.97 -5.56
N SER A 53 0.43 -6.42 -6.77
CA SER A 53 0.54 -7.22 -7.99
C SER A 53 2.03 -7.42 -8.27
N ASP A 54 2.50 -8.61 -7.99
CA ASP A 54 3.92 -8.97 -8.10
C ASP A 54 4.20 -9.54 -9.49
N ASN A 55 5.09 -8.90 -10.23
CA ASN A 55 5.47 -9.33 -11.57
C ASN A 55 6.47 -10.48 -11.59
N THR A 56 6.92 -10.93 -10.42
CA THR A 56 7.87 -12.02 -10.23
C THR A 56 9.28 -11.77 -10.80
N ASP A 57 9.57 -10.51 -11.12
CA ASP A 57 10.89 -10.06 -11.62
C ASP A 57 11.51 -9.00 -10.70
N GLY A 58 10.97 -8.83 -9.49
CA GLY A 58 11.42 -7.81 -8.56
C GLY A 58 10.65 -6.51 -8.64
N THR A 59 9.72 -6.39 -9.60
CA THR A 59 8.89 -5.18 -9.74
C THR A 59 7.43 -5.47 -9.39
N LEU A 60 6.72 -4.41 -9.00
CA LEU A 60 5.30 -4.46 -8.71
C LEU A 60 4.56 -3.54 -9.67
N SER A 61 3.39 -3.97 -10.14
CA SER A 61 2.59 -3.17 -11.07
C SER A 61 1.43 -2.45 -10.41
N GLY A 62 1.12 -2.74 -9.16
CA GLY A 62 0.04 -2.06 -8.46
C GLY A 62 -0.02 -2.44 -7.00
N PHE A 63 -0.80 -1.69 -6.25
CA PHE A 63 -1.03 -2.00 -4.84
C PHE A 63 -2.43 -1.59 -4.41
N VAL A 64 -2.89 -2.20 -3.33
CA VAL A 64 -4.07 -1.77 -2.60
C VAL A 64 -3.72 -1.73 -1.12
N GLN A 65 -4.18 -0.68 -0.43
CA GLN A 65 -3.96 -0.55 1.00
C GLN A 65 -5.29 -0.47 1.72
N LEU A 66 -5.44 -1.32 2.75
CA LEU A 66 -6.63 -1.38 3.57
C LEU A 66 -6.27 -1.01 5.01
N TYR A 67 -7.13 -0.24 5.65
CA TYR A 67 -6.95 0.15 7.05
C TYR A 67 -7.95 -0.58 7.93
N PRO A 68 -7.50 -1.20 9.04
CA PRO A 68 -8.41 -1.78 10.02
C PRO A 68 -9.25 -0.69 10.68
N SER A 69 -10.52 -0.98 10.86
CA SER A 69 -11.45 -0.09 11.54
C SER A 69 -12.52 -0.93 12.21
N PHE A 70 -13.57 -0.30 12.68
CA PHE A 70 -14.68 -0.98 13.33
C PHE A 70 -15.99 -0.43 12.81
N CYS A 71 -16.98 -1.33 12.64
CA CYS A 71 -18.34 -0.94 12.40
C CYS A 71 -19.03 -0.94 13.78
N SER A 72 -19.26 0.26 14.33
CA SER A 72 -19.80 0.38 15.69
C SER A 72 -21.20 -0.18 15.82
N VAL A 73 -22.05 0.08 14.82
CA VAL A 73 -23.44 -0.40 14.85
C VAL A 73 -23.48 -1.93 14.87
N SER A 74 -22.65 -2.59 14.05
CA SER A 74 -22.61 -4.05 14.01
C SER A 74 -21.68 -4.64 15.07
N THR A 75 -20.91 -3.82 15.76
CA THR A 75 -19.93 -4.21 16.79
C THR A 75 -18.90 -5.22 16.30
N ILE A 76 -18.45 -5.06 15.05
CA ILE A 76 -17.49 -5.96 14.44
C ILE A 76 -16.29 -5.19 13.87
N PRO A 77 -15.12 -5.82 13.76
CA PRO A 77 -14.01 -5.23 13.03
C PRO A 77 -14.30 -5.24 11.53
N MET A 78 -13.67 -4.30 10.81
CA MET A 78 -13.80 -4.19 9.37
C MET A 78 -12.50 -3.69 8.77
N LEU A 79 -12.33 -3.90 7.47
CA LEU A 79 -11.23 -3.34 6.70
C LEU A 79 -11.79 -2.33 5.71
N ILE A 80 -11.16 -1.16 5.62
CA ILE A 80 -11.54 -0.13 4.66
C ILE A 80 -10.49 -0.09 3.56
N LEU A 81 -10.92 -0.31 2.32
CA LEU A 81 -10.05 -0.09 1.16
C LEU A 81 -9.89 1.41 1.00
N TYR A 82 -8.68 1.90 1.16
CA TYR A 82 -8.43 3.33 1.17
C TYR A 82 -7.63 3.79 -0.04
N ASP A 83 -6.62 3.03 -0.45
CA ASP A 83 -5.76 3.39 -1.57
C ASP A 83 -5.73 2.25 -2.58
N LEU A 84 -5.80 2.59 -3.86
CA LEU A 84 -5.69 1.63 -4.96
C LEU A 84 -5.00 2.32 -6.13
N PHE A 85 -3.93 1.72 -6.62
CA PHE A 85 -3.19 2.28 -7.74
C PHE A 85 -2.61 1.16 -8.60
N VAL A 86 -2.76 1.32 -9.91
CA VAL A 86 -2.16 0.43 -10.91
C VAL A 86 -1.34 1.32 -11.85
N ASN A 87 -0.06 0.97 -11.97
CA ASN A 87 0.85 1.71 -12.82
C ASN A 87 0.82 1.18 -14.25
#